data_116b52cb818f0bfa3906c39dc9b0e984
#
_entry.id   116b52cb818f0bfa3906c39dc9b0e984
#
_cell.length_a   1.000
_cell.length_b   1.000
_cell.length_c   1.000
_cell.angle_alpha   90.00
_cell.angle_beta   90.00
_cell.angle_gamma   90.00
#
_symmetry.space_group_name_H-M   'P 1'
#
loop_
_entity.id
_entity.type
_entity.pdbx_description
1 polymer ?
#
loop_
_entity_poly.entity_id
_entity_poly.type
_entity_poly.pdbx_seq_one_letter_code
_entity_poly.pdbx_strand_id
1 'polypeptide(L)'
;MAIFNMIEENEATGKVKEIFEDIKQKRNIKSVNNFWKMLANEPETLERTWNSLQQVMKKGALDEMTKELIYIAVSITNSCEYCIKSHSSAAIKKGASKDMLAELNAVVGMANETNKSVSYTHLRAHETDR
;
A
#
# COMPACT_ATOMS: atom_id res chain seq x y z
N MET A 1 17.37 16.37 3.92
CA MET A 1 18.49 15.45 3.73
C MET A 1 18.07 14.03 4.07
N ALA A 2 18.38 13.10 3.20
CA ALA A 2 18.03 11.71 3.46
C ALA A 2 18.99 11.09 4.47
N ILE A 3 18.46 10.22 5.34
CA ILE A 3 19.27 9.54 6.35
C ILE A 3 20.19 8.51 5.69
N PHE A 4 19.71 7.87 4.63
CA PHE A 4 20.52 6.92 3.87
C PHE A 4 20.18 7.04 2.39
N ASN A 5 21.11 6.59 1.57
CA ASN A 5 20.95 6.64 0.13
C ASN A 5 20.10 5.47 -0.36
N MET A 6 19.45 5.68 -1.50
CA MET A 6 18.74 4.60 -2.16
C MET A 6 19.75 3.69 -2.85
N ILE A 7 19.44 2.42 -2.93
CA ILE A 7 20.25 1.48 -3.70
C ILE A 7 19.71 1.50 -5.13
N GLU A 8 20.50 2.06 -6.04
CA GLU A 8 20.07 2.13 -7.44
C GLU A 8 20.18 0.77 -8.12
N GLU A 9 19.40 0.59 -9.18
CA GLU A 9 19.37 -0.71 -9.85
C GLU A 9 20.74 -1.16 -10.37
N ASN A 10 21.53 -0.22 -10.87
CA ASN A 10 22.86 -0.53 -11.37
C ASN A 10 23.85 -0.89 -10.26
N GLU A 11 23.52 -0.60 -9.02
CA GLU A 11 24.35 -0.94 -7.88
C GLU A 11 23.89 -2.25 -7.21
N ALA A 12 22.70 -2.71 -7.54
CA ALA A 12 22.11 -3.87 -6.88
C ALA A 12 22.87 -5.16 -7.21
N THR A 13 23.12 -5.95 -6.19
CA THR A 13 23.81 -7.24 -6.33
C THR A 13 23.10 -8.28 -5.47
N GLY A 14 23.36 -9.56 -5.75
CA GLY A 14 22.87 -10.66 -4.94
C GLY A 14 21.36 -10.64 -4.73
N LYS A 15 20.95 -10.77 -3.49
CA LYS A 15 19.52 -10.82 -3.11
C LYS A 15 18.74 -9.58 -3.56
N VAL A 16 19.32 -8.41 -3.40
CA VAL A 16 18.66 -7.16 -3.80
C VAL A 16 18.37 -7.15 -5.29
N LYS A 17 19.34 -7.56 -6.09
CA LYS A 17 19.16 -7.61 -7.55
C LYS A 17 18.07 -8.60 -7.93
N GLU A 18 18.06 -9.77 -7.31
CA GLU A 18 17.04 -10.78 -7.58
C GLU A 18 15.64 -10.27 -7.28
N ILE A 19 15.50 -9.58 -6.15
CA ILE A 19 14.20 -9.04 -5.74
C ILE A 19 13.76 -7.91 -6.67
N PHE A 20 14.67 -7.03 -7.04
CA PHE A 20 14.37 -5.96 -7.99
C PHE A 20 13.87 -6.52 -9.32
N GLU A 21 14.52 -7.58 -9.82
CA GLU A 21 14.08 -8.21 -11.06
C GLU A 21 12.70 -8.85 -10.90
N ASP A 22 12.44 -9.47 -9.76
CA ASP A 22 11.16 -10.08 -9.46
C ASP A 22 10.04 -9.03 -9.41
N ILE A 23 10.30 -7.90 -8.78
CA ILE A 23 9.35 -6.79 -8.70
C ILE A 23 9.01 -6.29 -10.10
N LYS A 24 10.03 -6.05 -10.92
CA LYS A 24 9.81 -5.54 -12.27
C LYS A 24 9.00 -6.52 -13.11
N GLN A 25 9.32 -7.78 -13.01
CA GLN A 25 8.64 -8.80 -13.78
C GLN A 25 7.17 -8.95 -13.36
N LYS A 26 6.92 -9.07 -12.07
CA LYS A 26 5.58 -9.32 -11.56
C LYS A 26 4.67 -8.11 -11.68
N ARG A 27 5.23 -6.91 -11.61
CA ARG A 27 4.45 -5.69 -11.77
C ARG A 27 4.42 -5.17 -13.20
N ASN A 28 5.19 -5.80 -14.07
CA ASN A 28 5.31 -5.39 -15.47
C ASN A 28 5.72 -3.93 -15.58
N ILE A 29 6.78 -3.57 -14.88
CA ILE A 29 7.34 -2.21 -14.90
C ILE A 29 8.80 -2.27 -15.32
N LYS A 30 9.31 -1.18 -15.87
CA LYS A 30 10.66 -1.12 -16.39
C LYS A 30 11.70 -0.78 -15.35
N SER A 31 11.29 -0.09 -14.32
CA SER A 31 12.20 0.33 -13.25
C SER A 31 11.53 0.18 -11.90
N VAL A 32 12.36 -0.05 -10.89
CA VAL A 32 11.91 -0.22 -9.52
C VAL A 32 11.60 1.15 -8.91
N ASN A 33 10.51 1.24 -8.17
CA ASN A 33 10.13 2.48 -7.50
C ASN A 33 11.07 2.78 -6.33
N ASN A 34 11.16 4.05 -6.00
CA ASN A 34 12.07 4.53 -4.95
C ASN A 34 11.84 3.88 -3.59
N PHE A 35 10.59 3.54 -3.27
CA PHE A 35 10.27 2.86 -2.02
C PHE A 35 11.12 1.59 -1.85
N TRP A 36 11.19 0.77 -2.89
CA TRP A 36 11.95 -0.48 -2.85
C TRP A 36 13.45 -0.22 -2.81
N LYS A 37 13.90 0.82 -3.50
CA LYS A 37 15.32 1.20 -3.48
C LYS A 37 15.75 1.64 -2.08
N MET A 38 14.86 2.28 -1.35
CA MET A 38 15.15 2.67 0.02
C MET A 38 15.21 1.45 0.93
N LEU A 39 14.21 0.55 0.82
CA LEU A 39 14.18 -0.66 1.61
C LEU A 39 15.38 -1.56 1.34
N ALA A 40 15.96 -1.46 0.15
CA ALA A 40 17.09 -2.29 -0.23
C ALA A 40 18.35 -2.06 0.60
N ASN A 41 18.37 -0.97 1.39
CA ASN A 41 19.45 -0.77 2.35
C ASN A 41 19.49 -1.87 3.40
N GLU A 42 18.36 -2.56 3.60
CA GLU A 42 18.27 -3.70 4.49
C GLU A 42 17.66 -4.84 3.67
N PRO A 43 18.51 -5.68 3.06
CA PRO A 43 18.03 -6.69 2.11
C PRO A 43 16.98 -7.66 2.66
N GLU A 44 17.07 -8.01 3.93
CA GLU A 44 16.09 -8.91 4.53
C GLU A 44 14.73 -8.24 4.70
N THR A 45 14.74 -6.95 5.01
CA THR A 45 13.49 -6.18 5.10
C THR A 45 12.86 -6.03 3.71
N LEU A 46 13.66 -5.79 2.70
CA LEU A 46 13.20 -5.73 1.32
C LEU A 46 12.51 -7.05 0.93
N GLU A 47 13.17 -8.16 1.19
CA GLU A 47 12.64 -9.48 0.85
C GLU A 47 11.35 -9.77 1.59
N ARG A 48 11.34 -9.55 2.90
CA ARG A 48 10.17 -9.82 3.72
C ARG A 48 8.98 -8.96 3.30
N THR A 49 9.22 -7.69 3.05
CA THR A 49 8.15 -6.76 2.66
C THR A 49 7.57 -7.14 1.31
N TRP A 50 8.43 -7.42 0.33
CA TRP A 50 7.97 -7.81 -0.99
C TRP A 50 7.19 -9.14 -0.95
N ASN A 51 7.70 -10.12 -0.24
CA ASN A 51 7.03 -11.42 -0.13
C ASN A 51 5.70 -11.31 0.60
N SER A 52 5.65 -10.54 1.68
CA SER A 52 4.42 -10.32 2.43
C SER A 52 3.36 -9.60 1.59
N LEU A 53 3.79 -8.59 0.86
CA LEU A 53 2.88 -7.84 0.00
C LEU A 53 2.24 -8.75 -1.06
N GLN A 54 3.05 -9.57 -1.72
CA GLN A 54 2.54 -10.50 -2.71
C GLN A 54 1.54 -11.49 -2.10
N GLN A 55 1.88 -12.00 -0.95
CA GLN A 55 1.04 -13.00 -0.29
C GLN A 55 -0.30 -12.42 0.14
N VAL A 56 -0.26 -11.22 0.72
CA VAL A 56 -1.48 -10.57 1.20
C VAL A 56 -2.37 -10.11 0.05
N MET A 57 -1.77 -9.61 -1.03
CA MET A 57 -2.54 -9.02 -2.12
C MET A 57 -3.07 -10.01 -3.16
N LYS A 58 -2.68 -11.27 -3.09
CA LYS A 58 -3.20 -12.26 -4.03
C LYS A 58 -4.67 -12.54 -3.76
N LYS A 59 -5.38 -13.02 -4.77
CA LYS A 59 -6.79 -13.37 -4.63
C LYS A 59 -7.00 -14.40 -3.52
N GLY A 60 -8.00 -14.13 -2.69
CA GLY A 60 -8.42 -15.04 -1.63
C GLY A 60 -9.93 -14.93 -1.49
N ALA A 61 -10.43 -14.83 -0.26
CA ALA A 61 -11.84 -14.57 -0.03
C ALA A 61 -12.25 -13.23 -0.63
N LEU A 62 -11.34 -12.26 -0.62
CA LEU A 62 -11.53 -10.99 -1.32
C LEU A 62 -10.78 -11.05 -2.64
N ASP A 63 -11.36 -10.45 -3.68
CA ASP A 63 -10.68 -10.40 -4.96
C ASP A 63 -9.57 -9.34 -4.94
N GLU A 64 -8.73 -9.38 -5.98
CA GLU A 64 -7.57 -8.50 -6.03
C GLU A 64 -7.94 -7.03 -6.10
N MET A 65 -8.98 -6.68 -6.85
CA MET A 65 -9.38 -5.27 -6.96
C MET A 65 -9.88 -4.75 -5.61
N THR A 66 -10.69 -5.54 -4.90
CA THR A 66 -11.17 -5.17 -3.57
C THR A 66 -10.00 -4.91 -2.63
N LYS A 67 -8.97 -5.77 -2.69
CA LYS A 67 -7.78 -5.59 -1.86
C LYS A 67 -7.05 -4.29 -2.20
N GLU A 68 -6.96 -3.94 -3.48
CA GLU A 68 -6.36 -2.67 -3.88
C GLU A 68 -7.15 -1.49 -3.34
N LEU A 69 -8.47 -1.55 -3.43
CA LEU A 69 -9.33 -0.48 -2.93
C LEU A 69 -9.18 -0.29 -1.43
N ILE A 70 -9.11 -1.39 -0.69
CA ILE A 70 -8.88 -1.34 0.76
C ILE A 70 -7.52 -0.68 1.06
N TYR A 71 -6.49 -1.08 0.31
CA TYR A 71 -5.16 -0.55 0.49
C TYR A 71 -5.14 0.97 0.26
N ILE A 72 -5.81 1.41 -0.80
CA ILE A 72 -5.93 2.85 -1.11
C ILE A 72 -6.61 3.59 0.03
N ALA A 73 -7.71 3.04 0.55
CA ALA A 73 -8.47 3.67 1.62
C ALA A 73 -7.61 3.89 2.87
N VAL A 74 -6.87 2.87 3.26
CA VAL A 74 -5.96 2.97 4.41
C VAL A 74 -4.86 3.98 4.14
N SER A 75 -4.34 3.99 2.91
CA SER A 75 -3.25 4.88 2.52
C SER A 75 -3.68 6.34 2.53
N ILE A 76 -4.92 6.62 2.11
CA ILE A 76 -5.45 7.99 2.17
C ILE A 76 -5.52 8.45 3.63
N THR A 77 -6.05 7.61 4.50
CA THR A 77 -6.17 7.93 5.92
C THR A 77 -4.81 8.20 6.55
N ASN A 78 -3.79 7.44 6.14
CA ASN A 78 -2.43 7.58 6.67
C ASN A 78 -1.58 8.59 5.89
N SER A 79 -2.16 9.26 4.90
CA SER A 79 -1.46 10.25 4.08
C SER A 79 -0.20 9.71 3.38
N CYS A 80 -0.27 8.48 2.92
CA CYS A 80 0.85 7.88 2.20
C CYS A 80 0.69 8.13 0.70
N GLU A 81 1.24 9.25 0.20
CA GLU A 81 1.12 9.63 -1.20
C GLU A 81 1.61 8.54 -2.14
N TYR A 82 2.76 7.97 -1.87
CA TYR A 82 3.32 6.92 -2.69
C TYR A 82 2.40 5.72 -2.77
N CYS A 83 1.86 5.30 -1.65
CA CYS A 83 0.96 4.15 -1.58
C CYS A 83 -0.34 4.42 -2.34
N ILE A 84 -0.88 5.63 -2.22
CA ILE A 84 -2.09 6.04 -2.94
C ILE A 84 -1.85 5.90 -4.45
N LYS A 85 -0.75 6.46 -4.95
CA LYS A 85 -0.44 6.42 -6.38
C LYS A 85 -0.23 4.99 -6.86
N SER A 86 0.58 4.22 -6.15
CA SER A 86 0.93 2.87 -6.54
C SER A 86 -0.29 1.97 -6.61
N HIS A 87 -1.11 1.99 -5.57
CA HIS A 87 -2.26 1.10 -5.50
C HIS A 87 -3.45 1.59 -6.31
N SER A 88 -3.57 2.90 -6.55
CA SER A 88 -4.57 3.42 -7.49
C SER A 88 -4.25 2.97 -8.91
N SER A 89 -2.98 3.02 -9.28
CA SER A 89 -2.55 2.54 -10.58
C SER A 89 -2.84 1.04 -10.73
N ALA A 90 -2.56 0.26 -9.69
CA ALA A 90 -2.82 -1.18 -9.70
C ALA A 90 -4.32 -1.47 -9.78
N ALA A 91 -5.14 -0.72 -9.06
CA ALA A 91 -6.59 -0.88 -9.09
C ALA A 91 -7.15 -0.61 -10.50
N ILE A 92 -6.67 0.45 -11.14
CA ILE A 92 -7.09 0.79 -12.51
C ILE A 92 -6.72 -0.35 -13.47
N LYS A 93 -5.53 -0.90 -13.34
CA LYS A 93 -5.12 -2.04 -14.19
C LYS A 93 -6.02 -3.25 -13.97
N LYS A 94 -6.63 -3.37 -12.80
CA LYS A 94 -7.53 -4.48 -12.47
C LYS A 94 -8.99 -4.15 -12.75
N GLY A 95 -9.26 -3.01 -13.38
CA GLY A 95 -10.60 -2.66 -13.84
C GLY A 95 -11.32 -1.59 -13.05
N ALA A 96 -10.68 -0.97 -12.07
CA ALA A 96 -11.30 0.11 -11.33
C ALA A 96 -11.46 1.34 -12.22
N SER A 97 -12.61 2.01 -12.12
CA SER A 97 -12.85 3.24 -12.84
C SER A 97 -12.51 4.44 -11.96
N LYS A 98 -12.38 5.60 -12.61
CA LYS A 98 -12.16 6.83 -11.87
C LYS A 98 -13.33 7.15 -10.95
N ASP A 99 -14.55 6.80 -11.37
CA ASP A 99 -15.73 7.00 -10.54
C ASP A 99 -15.67 6.13 -9.27
N MET A 100 -15.20 4.91 -9.40
CA MET A 100 -15.01 4.04 -8.25
C MET A 100 -14.02 4.63 -7.26
N LEU A 101 -12.93 5.20 -7.76
CA LEU A 101 -11.93 5.82 -6.90
C LEU A 101 -12.46 7.09 -6.23
N ALA A 102 -13.29 7.85 -6.94
CA ALA A 102 -13.93 9.04 -6.36
C ALA A 102 -14.90 8.65 -5.24
N GLU A 103 -15.68 7.60 -5.45
CA GLU A 103 -16.60 7.11 -4.42
C GLU A 103 -15.84 6.55 -3.22
N LEU A 104 -14.74 5.85 -3.48
CA LEU A 104 -13.89 5.35 -2.42
C LEU A 104 -13.40 6.50 -1.55
N ASN A 105 -12.96 7.58 -2.18
CA ASN A 105 -12.47 8.75 -1.43
C ASN A 105 -13.58 9.37 -0.59
N ALA A 106 -14.81 9.39 -1.11
CA ALA A 106 -15.96 9.89 -0.36
C ALA A 106 -16.24 9.00 0.86
N VAL A 107 -16.13 7.69 0.69
CA VAL A 107 -16.31 6.74 1.80
C VAL A 107 -15.24 6.95 2.86
N VAL A 108 -13.98 7.14 2.43
CA VAL A 108 -12.88 7.40 3.36
C VAL A 108 -13.14 8.65 4.18
N GLY A 109 -13.59 9.72 3.51
CA GLY A 109 -13.91 10.97 4.19
C GLY A 109 -15.01 10.80 5.23
N MET A 110 -16.07 10.11 4.85
CA MET A 110 -17.19 9.86 5.76
C MET A 110 -16.75 8.99 6.94
N ALA A 111 -15.99 7.93 6.67
CA ALA A 111 -15.51 7.04 7.71
C ALA A 111 -14.60 7.77 8.70
N ASN A 112 -13.70 8.61 8.19
CA ASN A 112 -12.80 9.38 9.06
C ASN A 112 -13.57 10.36 9.93
N GLU A 113 -14.61 10.99 9.39
CA GLU A 113 -15.44 11.90 10.15
C GLU A 113 -16.18 11.16 11.28
N THR A 114 -16.85 10.06 10.94
CA THR A 114 -17.65 9.33 11.94
C THR A 114 -16.76 8.60 12.94
N ASN A 115 -15.58 8.15 12.52
CA ASN A 115 -14.64 7.53 13.45
C ASN A 115 -14.23 8.50 14.55
N LYS A 116 -14.06 9.76 14.24
CA LYS A 116 -13.75 10.76 15.25
C LYS A 116 -14.93 10.96 16.21
N SER A 117 -16.14 10.94 15.68
CA SER A 117 -17.34 11.05 16.50
C SER A 117 -17.49 9.85 17.42
N VAL A 118 -17.17 8.67 16.92
CA VAL A 118 -17.22 7.44 17.70
C VAL A 118 -16.19 7.44 18.82
N SER A 119 -15.00 7.98 18.56
CA SER A 119 -13.98 8.12 19.59
C SER A 119 -14.51 8.86 20.81
N TYR A 120 -15.31 9.90 20.57
CA TYR A 120 -15.94 10.66 21.64
C TYR A 120 -16.99 9.82 22.35
N THR A 121 -17.83 9.15 21.60
CA THR A 121 -18.92 8.33 22.13
C THR A 121 -18.39 7.10 22.86
N HIS A 122 -17.26 6.59 22.43
CA HIS A 122 -16.68 5.38 22.97
C HIS A 122 -16.37 5.47 24.46
N LEU A 123 -15.98 6.64 24.91
CA LEU A 123 -15.72 6.86 26.33
C LEU A 123 -16.95 6.60 27.17
N ARG A 124 -18.12 6.86 26.62
CA ARG A 124 -19.37 6.64 27.34
C ARG A 124 -19.83 5.19 27.22
N ALA A 125 -19.55 4.57 26.11
CA ALA A 125 -19.95 3.19 25.88
C ALA A 125 -19.33 2.24 26.89
N HIS A 126 -18.14 2.55 27.37
CA HIS A 126 -17.49 1.73 28.37
C HIS A 126 -18.25 1.67 29.68
N GLU A 127 -19.10 2.64 29.89
CA GLU A 127 -19.85 2.68 31.12
C GLU A 127 -21.15 1.92 31.04
N THR A 128 -21.71 1.79 29.87
CA THR A 128 -23.01 1.24 29.74
C THR A 128 -23.02 -0.16 29.26
N ASP A 129 -21.93 -0.66 28.68
CA ASP A 129 -22.14 -1.69 28.00
C ASP A 129 -21.50 -2.60 27.98
N ARG A 130 -21.84 -3.09 27.85
CA ARG A 130 -21.43 -4.09 27.35
C ARG A 130 -20.68 -4.72 27.97
#